data_0c4ea3cc07e75542641fb2eddadd4ca2
#
_entry.id   0c4ea3cc07e75542641fb2eddadd4ca2
#
_cell.length_a   1.000
_cell.length_b   1.000
_cell.length_c   1.000
_cell.angle_alpha   90.00
_cell.angle_beta   90.00
_cell.angle_gamma   90.00
#
_symmetry.space_group_name_H-M   'P 1'
#
loop_
_entity.id
_entity.type
_entity.pdbx_description
1 polymer ?
#
loop_
_entity_poly.entity_id
_entity_poly.type
_entity_poly.pdbx_seq_one_letter_code
_entity_poly.pdbx_strand_id
1 'polypeptide(L)'
;QMCIRDRSTSHGKDMGTVSLTGELVQFQIRRKKAEKIFNRFPEIIRKADKEDIMSWKKIREKEDDYMLKARIIASDLGLIMKISDAEIQADGKKITFYYTADKRVDFRNLLKKWIEDFSIKVEMKQVGHRQESARLGGIGSCGRELCCSTWMTDFRSVTTKAARYQQLALNPQKLAGQCGKLKCCLNFELDQYVEILNTFPSAKRKLISKTEKAIHVKTDVFRKMMWYVIKNQDTKTSNMVNFHVDEVKALHKKMDEGEAVNKLKNMEFDSASNEHSSSILSDDINRFNKRFKKRNGSKKRKK
;
A
#
# COMPACT_ATOMS: atom_id res chain seq x y z
N GLN A 1 -9.13 -18.11 -19.06
CA GLN A 1 -8.50 -18.89 -20.14
C GLN A 1 -7.10 -18.32 -20.38
N MET A 2 -6.10 -19.02 -19.90
CA MET A 2 -4.70 -18.64 -20.13
C MET A 2 -4.31 -19.05 -21.55
N CYS A 3 -4.31 -18.10 -22.48
CA CYS A 3 -3.63 -18.30 -23.77
C CYS A 3 -2.16 -17.92 -23.57
N ILE A 4 -1.31 -18.94 -23.45
CA ILE A 4 0.14 -18.74 -23.50
C ILE A 4 0.50 -18.59 -24.98
N ARG A 5 1.18 -17.49 -25.33
CA ARG A 5 1.61 -17.25 -26.71
C ARG A 5 3.14 -17.21 -26.74
N ASP A 6 3.70 -17.83 -27.73
CA ASP A 6 5.10 -17.77 -28.03
C ASP A 6 5.47 -16.37 -28.51
N ARG A 7 6.61 -15.86 -28.10
CA ARG A 7 7.04 -14.48 -28.37
C ARG A 7 8.47 -14.46 -28.90
N SER A 8 8.66 -13.90 -30.04
CA SER A 8 10.00 -13.66 -30.55
C SER A 8 10.69 -12.55 -29.74
N THR A 9 11.88 -12.82 -29.25
CA THR A 9 12.76 -11.83 -28.63
C THR A 9 14.04 -11.74 -29.42
N SER A 10 14.82 -10.67 -29.22
CA SER A 10 16.13 -10.51 -29.90
C SER A 10 17.12 -11.63 -29.58
N HIS A 11 16.82 -12.50 -28.61
CA HIS A 11 17.72 -13.53 -28.08
C HIS A 11 17.04 -14.90 -27.92
N GLY A 12 15.99 -15.18 -28.68
CA GLY A 12 15.29 -16.47 -28.64
C GLY A 12 13.77 -16.35 -28.53
N LYS A 13 13.11 -17.44 -28.19
CA LYS A 13 11.66 -17.53 -28.02
C LYS A 13 11.30 -17.51 -26.56
N ASP A 14 10.23 -16.82 -26.22
CA ASP A 14 9.74 -16.74 -24.86
C ASP A 14 8.23 -16.94 -24.80
N MET A 15 7.73 -17.36 -23.64
CA MET A 15 6.31 -17.63 -23.41
C MET A 15 5.72 -16.63 -22.44
N GLY A 16 4.48 -16.22 -22.70
CA GLY A 16 3.77 -15.28 -21.85
C GLY A 16 2.27 -15.53 -21.80
N THR A 17 1.64 -15.07 -20.74
CA THR A 17 0.19 -15.11 -20.58
C THR A 17 -0.43 -13.82 -21.14
N VAL A 18 -1.43 -13.95 -21.98
CA VAL A 18 -2.19 -12.80 -22.48
C VAL A 18 -3.10 -12.28 -21.37
N SER A 19 -2.84 -11.06 -20.91
CA SER A 19 -3.61 -10.39 -19.87
C SER A 19 -4.76 -9.53 -20.43
N LEU A 20 -4.55 -8.91 -21.60
CA LEU A 20 -5.51 -8.00 -22.21
C LEU A 20 -5.56 -8.21 -23.72
N THR A 21 -6.74 -8.02 -24.32
CA THR A 21 -6.95 -8.09 -25.78
C THR A 21 -7.89 -6.95 -26.22
N GLY A 22 -7.90 -6.67 -27.54
CA GLY A 22 -8.83 -5.73 -28.15
C GLY A 22 -8.60 -4.26 -27.74
N GLU A 23 -9.68 -3.51 -27.60
CA GLU A 23 -9.67 -2.06 -27.30
C GLU A 23 -9.00 -1.71 -25.97
N LEU A 24 -9.08 -2.62 -24.98
CA LEU A 24 -8.43 -2.41 -23.69
C LEU A 24 -6.91 -2.26 -23.81
N VAL A 25 -6.30 -2.90 -24.80
CA VAL A 25 -4.86 -2.77 -25.08
C VAL A 25 -4.55 -1.36 -25.53
N GLN A 26 -5.36 -0.79 -26.44
CA GLN A 26 -5.17 0.59 -26.91
C GLN A 26 -5.31 1.60 -25.78
N PHE A 27 -6.32 1.39 -24.90
CA PHE A 27 -6.50 2.21 -23.72
C PHE A 27 -5.27 2.15 -22.79
N GLN A 28 -4.72 0.97 -22.54
CA GLN A 28 -3.50 0.81 -21.74
C GLN A 28 -2.27 1.45 -22.36
N ILE A 29 -2.11 1.36 -23.67
CA ILE A 29 -1.01 2.01 -24.40
C ILE A 29 -1.08 3.53 -24.23
N ARG A 30 -2.26 4.13 -24.42
CA ARG A 30 -2.49 5.57 -24.22
C ARG A 30 -2.21 5.97 -22.77
N ARG A 31 -2.76 5.22 -21.80
CA ARG A 31 -2.56 5.47 -20.37
C ARG A 31 -1.08 5.43 -19.97
N LYS A 32 -0.31 4.49 -20.52
CA LYS A 32 1.13 4.35 -20.24
C LYS A 32 2.00 5.24 -21.11
N LYS A 33 1.41 6.05 -22.01
CA LYS A 33 2.12 6.88 -23.00
C LYS A 33 3.14 6.07 -23.82
N ALA A 34 2.81 4.80 -24.10
CA ALA A 34 3.68 3.84 -24.76
C ALA A 34 3.50 3.82 -26.29
N GLU A 35 2.81 4.79 -26.88
CA GLU A 35 2.53 4.88 -28.32
C GLU A 35 3.80 4.87 -29.17
N LYS A 36 4.85 5.54 -28.71
CA LYS A 36 6.15 5.59 -29.40
C LYS A 36 6.88 4.24 -29.44
N ILE A 37 6.51 3.32 -28.58
CA ILE A 37 7.16 2.01 -28.42
C ILE A 37 6.33 0.93 -29.14
N PHE A 38 5.10 1.25 -29.57
CA PHE A 38 4.16 0.28 -30.12
C PHE A 38 4.76 -0.50 -31.31
N ASN A 39 5.48 0.15 -32.20
CA ASN A 39 6.12 -0.48 -33.38
C ASN A 39 7.35 -1.32 -33.03
N ARG A 40 7.77 -1.36 -31.75
CA ARG A 40 8.92 -2.14 -31.26
C ARG A 40 8.52 -3.33 -30.41
N PHE A 41 7.24 -3.62 -30.27
CA PHE A 41 6.81 -4.79 -29.54
C PHE A 41 7.18 -6.06 -30.33
N PRO A 42 7.71 -7.09 -29.63
CA PRO A 42 7.95 -8.37 -30.25
C PRO A 42 6.66 -8.99 -30.76
N GLU A 43 6.76 -9.65 -31.91
CA GLU A 43 5.63 -10.32 -32.54
C GLU A 43 5.26 -11.61 -31.79
N ILE A 44 3.98 -11.93 -31.80
CA ILE A 44 3.45 -13.17 -31.26
C ILE A 44 3.52 -14.21 -32.40
N ILE A 45 4.32 -15.25 -32.24
CA ILE A 45 4.58 -16.25 -33.26
C ILE A 45 3.34 -17.16 -33.42
N ARG A 46 2.92 -17.82 -32.32
CA ARG A 46 1.80 -18.75 -32.31
C ARG A 46 1.23 -18.91 -30.92
N LYS A 47 0.10 -19.61 -30.82
CA LYS A 47 -0.44 -20.08 -29.54
C LYS A 47 0.36 -21.29 -29.09
N ALA A 48 0.74 -21.34 -27.82
CA ALA A 48 1.49 -22.44 -27.27
C ALA A 48 0.65 -23.72 -27.18
N ASP A 49 1.28 -24.86 -27.49
CA ASP A 49 0.70 -26.17 -27.38
C ASP A 49 0.89 -26.78 -25.98
N LYS A 50 0.29 -27.94 -25.73
CA LYS A 50 0.39 -28.62 -24.42
C LYS A 50 1.84 -29.00 -24.09
N GLU A 51 2.60 -29.39 -25.09
CA GLU A 51 4.02 -29.77 -24.95
C GLU A 51 4.88 -28.56 -24.57
N ASP A 52 4.65 -27.42 -25.21
CA ASP A 52 5.32 -26.17 -24.88
C ASP A 52 5.06 -25.79 -23.41
N ILE A 53 3.80 -25.88 -22.97
CA ILE A 53 3.41 -25.57 -21.61
C ILE A 53 4.08 -26.52 -20.60
N MET A 54 4.16 -27.80 -20.91
CA MET A 54 4.83 -28.76 -20.04
C MET A 54 6.34 -28.53 -19.96
N SER A 55 6.97 -28.24 -21.09
CA SER A 55 8.40 -27.87 -21.13
C SER A 55 8.68 -26.62 -20.34
N TRP A 56 7.87 -25.59 -20.50
CA TRP A 56 7.99 -24.33 -19.76
C TRP A 56 7.82 -24.52 -18.25
N LYS A 57 6.87 -25.34 -17.81
CA LYS A 57 6.70 -25.65 -16.38
C LYS A 57 7.94 -26.34 -15.81
N LYS A 58 8.50 -27.32 -16.51
CA LYS A 58 9.75 -28.01 -16.10
C LYS A 58 10.95 -27.05 -15.99
N ILE A 59 10.99 -26.04 -16.87
CA ILE A 59 12.04 -25.02 -16.83
C ILE A 59 11.86 -24.13 -15.62
N ARG A 60 10.61 -23.72 -15.34
CA ARG A 60 10.29 -22.88 -14.15
C ARG A 60 10.57 -23.57 -12.82
N GLU A 61 10.37 -24.87 -12.73
CA GLU A 61 10.72 -25.62 -11.53
C GLU A 61 12.22 -25.53 -11.16
N LYS A 62 13.08 -25.23 -12.13
CA LYS A 62 14.53 -25.05 -11.92
C LYS A 62 14.90 -23.62 -11.48
N GLU A 63 14.01 -22.66 -11.60
CA GLU A 63 14.31 -21.24 -11.30
C GLU A 63 14.76 -21.05 -9.85
N ASP A 64 14.08 -21.73 -8.91
CA ASP A 64 14.42 -21.66 -7.49
C ASP A 64 15.82 -22.23 -7.19
N ASP A 65 16.19 -23.34 -7.82
CA ASP A 65 17.50 -23.95 -7.65
C ASP A 65 18.61 -23.03 -8.17
N TYR A 66 18.41 -22.44 -9.35
CA TYR A 66 19.34 -21.47 -9.91
C TYR A 66 19.46 -20.21 -9.04
N MET A 67 18.34 -19.74 -8.51
CA MET A 67 18.33 -18.59 -7.61
C MET A 67 19.10 -18.86 -6.33
N LEU A 68 18.92 -20.03 -5.72
CA LEU A 68 19.65 -20.42 -4.50
C LEU A 68 21.15 -20.53 -4.76
N LYS A 69 21.57 -21.19 -5.83
CA LYS A 69 22.99 -21.28 -6.23
C LYS A 69 23.58 -19.90 -6.49
N ALA A 70 22.84 -19.04 -7.20
CA ALA A 70 23.28 -17.69 -7.48
C ALA A 70 23.49 -16.85 -6.21
N ARG A 71 22.64 -17.03 -5.19
CA ARG A 71 22.78 -16.35 -3.88
C ARG A 71 24.03 -16.83 -3.14
N ILE A 72 24.31 -18.12 -3.13
CA ILE A 72 25.49 -18.68 -2.49
C ILE A 72 26.76 -18.09 -3.12
N ILE A 73 26.88 -18.14 -4.45
CA ILE A 73 28.02 -17.58 -5.16
C ILE A 73 28.20 -16.08 -4.94
N ALA A 74 27.11 -15.32 -4.89
CA ALA A 74 27.15 -13.88 -4.60
C ALA A 74 27.62 -13.60 -3.17
N SER A 75 27.20 -14.43 -2.21
CA SER A 75 27.63 -14.36 -0.80
C SER A 75 29.11 -14.70 -0.66
N ASP A 76 29.59 -15.74 -1.32
CA ASP A 76 31.01 -16.17 -1.29
C ASP A 76 31.95 -15.10 -1.87
N LEU A 77 31.45 -14.30 -2.82
CA LEU A 77 32.16 -13.13 -3.35
C LEU A 77 32.06 -11.89 -2.49
N GLY A 78 31.34 -11.93 -1.36
CA GLY A 78 31.17 -10.80 -0.44
C GLY A 78 30.39 -9.63 -1.04
N LEU A 79 29.53 -9.86 -2.03
CA LEU A 79 28.78 -8.80 -2.70
C LEU A 79 27.56 -8.37 -1.87
N ILE A 80 27.46 -7.07 -1.61
CA ILE A 80 26.33 -6.49 -0.87
C ILE A 80 25.17 -6.26 -1.84
N MET A 81 24.49 -7.34 -2.19
CA MET A 81 23.30 -7.33 -3.05
C MET A 81 22.36 -8.47 -2.66
N LYS A 82 21.08 -8.29 -2.95
CA LYS A 82 20.06 -9.32 -2.73
C LYS A 82 19.50 -9.77 -4.06
N ILE A 83 19.68 -11.04 -4.41
CA ILE A 83 19.03 -11.65 -5.56
C ILE A 83 17.62 -12.02 -5.12
N SER A 84 16.63 -11.40 -5.75
CA SER A 84 15.23 -11.49 -5.36
C SER A 84 14.49 -12.57 -6.13
N ASP A 85 14.81 -12.71 -7.42
CA ASP A 85 14.08 -13.59 -8.32
C ASP A 85 14.96 -13.99 -9.50
N ALA A 86 14.64 -15.10 -10.13
CA ALA A 86 15.27 -15.60 -11.35
C ALA A 86 14.19 -16.00 -12.36
N GLU A 87 14.40 -15.67 -13.62
CA GLU A 87 13.47 -15.97 -14.70
C GLU A 87 14.23 -16.60 -15.86
N ILE A 88 13.89 -17.83 -16.19
CA ILE A 88 14.51 -18.57 -17.29
C ILE A 88 13.61 -18.41 -18.51
N GLN A 89 14.20 -18.04 -19.64
CA GLN A 89 13.49 -17.94 -20.91
C GLN A 89 12.94 -19.31 -21.31
N ALA A 90 11.79 -19.34 -21.99
CA ALA A 90 11.10 -20.59 -22.33
C ALA A 90 11.94 -21.58 -23.17
N ASP A 91 12.94 -21.09 -23.91
CA ASP A 91 13.87 -21.92 -24.66
C ASP A 91 15.08 -22.42 -23.83
N GLY A 92 15.16 -22.05 -22.56
CA GLY A 92 16.23 -22.43 -21.65
C GLY A 92 17.60 -21.82 -21.93
N LYS A 93 17.73 -20.92 -22.89
CA LYS A 93 19.01 -20.38 -23.34
C LYS A 93 19.51 -19.19 -22.55
N LYS A 94 18.59 -18.54 -21.82
CA LYS A 94 18.88 -17.30 -21.10
C LYS A 94 18.21 -17.32 -19.73
N ILE A 95 18.94 -16.88 -18.71
CA ILE A 95 18.44 -16.64 -17.37
C ILE A 95 18.61 -15.16 -17.02
N THR A 96 17.59 -14.56 -16.44
CA THR A 96 17.60 -13.18 -15.95
C THR A 96 17.47 -13.18 -14.45
N PHE A 97 18.50 -12.69 -13.74
CA PHE A 97 18.45 -12.52 -12.30
C PHE A 97 18.02 -11.10 -11.95
N TYR A 98 17.00 -11.00 -11.11
CA TYR A 98 16.53 -9.73 -10.57
C TYR A 98 17.17 -9.50 -9.21
N TYR A 99 17.80 -8.34 -9.04
CA TYR A 99 18.48 -8.02 -7.81
C TYR A 99 18.19 -6.62 -7.30
N THR A 100 18.32 -6.44 -5.98
CA THR A 100 18.27 -5.15 -5.31
C THR A 100 19.63 -4.86 -4.68
N ALA A 101 20.09 -3.62 -4.79
CA ALA A 101 21.28 -3.12 -4.12
C ALA A 101 21.14 -1.64 -3.86
N ASP A 102 21.63 -1.17 -2.70
CA ASP A 102 21.60 0.24 -2.32
C ASP A 102 22.68 1.06 -3.05
N LYS A 103 23.81 0.41 -3.35
CA LYS A 103 24.94 1.02 -4.02
C LYS A 103 25.25 0.29 -5.32
N ARG A 104 26.06 0.89 -6.15
CA ARG A 104 26.57 0.24 -7.36
C ARG A 104 27.47 -0.93 -6.98
N VAL A 105 27.16 -2.11 -7.49
CA VAL A 105 27.90 -3.35 -7.25
C VAL A 105 28.69 -3.71 -8.51
N ASP A 106 29.96 -4.11 -8.36
CA ASP A 106 30.75 -4.69 -9.45
C ASP A 106 30.52 -6.21 -9.48
N PHE A 107 29.79 -6.64 -10.48
CA PHE A 107 29.39 -8.05 -10.64
C PHE A 107 30.15 -8.79 -11.76
N ARG A 108 31.27 -8.22 -12.26
CA ARG A 108 32.02 -8.85 -13.38
C ARG A 108 32.50 -10.25 -13.03
N ASN A 109 33.09 -10.45 -11.85
CA ASN A 109 33.54 -11.75 -11.37
C ASN A 109 32.38 -12.71 -11.09
N LEU A 110 31.24 -12.17 -10.60
CA LEU A 110 30.03 -12.94 -10.38
C LEU A 110 29.48 -13.50 -11.69
N LEU A 111 29.39 -12.66 -12.73
CA LEU A 111 28.91 -13.10 -14.05
C LEU A 111 29.80 -14.20 -14.67
N LYS A 112 31.14 -14.11 -14.53
CA LYS A 112 32.02 -15.13 -15.01
C LYS A 112 31.75 -16.50 -14.35
N LYS A 113 31.69 -16.54 -13.02
CA LYS A 113 31.35 -17.75 -12.27
C LYS A 113 29.98 -18.31 -12.63
N TRP A 114 28.94 -17.44 -12.75
CA TRP A 114 27.61 -17.90 -13.12
C TRP A 114 27.54 -18.47 -14.54
N ILE A 115 28.30 -17.92 -15.50
CA ILE A 115 28.36 -18.45 -16.87
C ILE A 115 29.05 -19.80 -16.87
N GLU A 116 30.12 -19.96 -16.08
CA GLU A 116 30.84 -21.24 -15.93
C GLU A 116 29.94 -22.30 -15.29
N ASP A 117 29.25 -21.96 -14.18
CA ASP A 117 28.45 -22.94 -13.42
C ASP A 117 27.12 -23.29 -14.10
N PHE A 118 26.48 -22.32 -14.72
CA PHE A 118 25.16 -22.55 -15.30
C PHE A 118 25.19 -22.92 -16.77
N SER A 119 26.26 -22.59 -17.48
CA SER A 119 26.44 -22.82 -18.93
C SER A 119 25.29 -22.21 -19.76
N ILE A 120 24.66 -21.16 -19.26
CA ILE A 120 23.50 -20.44 -19.83
C ILE A 120 23.85 -18.96 -19.93
N LYS A 121 23.28 -18.24 -20.90
CA LYS A 121 23.44 -16.79 -21.00
C LYS A 121 22.79 -16.09 -19.81
N VAL A 122 23.59 -15.41 -19.00
CA VAL A 122 23.12 -14.70 -17.81
C VAL A 122 22.89 -13.22 -18.11
N GLU A 123 21.75 -12.71 -17.70
CA GLU A 123 21.41 -11.29 -17.68
C GLU A 123 21.09 -10.85 -16.25
N MET A 124 21.50 -9.63 -15.89
CA MET A 124 21.21 -9.06 -14.59
C MET A 124 20.32 -7.83 -14.74
N LYS A 125 19.26 -7.75 -13.94
CA LYS A 125 18.35 -6.63 -13.93
C LYS A 125 18.16 -6.08 -12.52
N GLN A 126 18.61 -4.85 -12.33
CA GLN A 126 18.38 -4.17 -11.06
C GLN A 126 16.91 -3.75 -10.94
N VAL A 127 16.32 -4.05 -9.81
CA VAL A 127 14.94 -3.67 -9.47
C VAL A 127 14.91 -2.86 -8.18
N GLY A 128 13.98 -1.95 -8.08
CA GLY A 128 13.75 -1.21 -6.84
C GLY A 128 12.97 -2.06 -5.83
N HIS A 129 13.10 -1.78 -4.54
CA HIS A 129 12.44 -2.53 -3.45
C HIS A 129 10.92 -2.72 -3.64
N ARG A 130 10.22 -1.73 -4.24
CA ARG A 130 8.79 -1.88 -4.52
C ARG A 130 8.52 -2.84 -5.69
N GLN A 131 9.38 -2.83 -6.70
CA GLN A 131 9.29 -3.76 -7.83
C GLN A 131 9.61 -5.19 -7.38
N GLU A 132 10.60 -5.35 -6.49
CA GLU A 132 10.88 -6.61 -5.83
C GLU A 132 9.64 -7.13 -5.10
N SER A 133 9.06 -6.33 -4.21
CA SER A 133 7.83 -6.72 -3.49
C SER A 133 6.66 -7.02 -4.43
N ALA A 134 6.57 -6.33 -5.57
CA ALA A 134 5.53 -6.59 -6.56
C ALA A 134 5.71 -7.93 -7.27
N ARG A 135 6.94 -8.37 -7.51
CA ARG A 135 7.24 -9.69 -8.11
C ARG A 135 7.02 -10.83 -7.12
N LEU A 136 7.49 -10.67 -5.90
CA LEU A 136 7.33 -11.68 -4.85
C LEU A 136 5.89 -11.82 -4.38
N GLY A 137 5.09 -10.76 -4.51
CA GLY A 137 3.73 -10.75 -4.01
C GLY A 137 3.65 -10.68 -2.49
N GLY A 138 2.51 -11.06 -1.96
CA GLY A 138 2.26 -11.12 -0.52
C GLY A 138 1.02 -10.34 -0.08
N ILE A 139 0.78 -10.32 1.23
CA ILE A 139 -0.39 -9.68 1.85
C ILE A 139 0.07 -8.43 2.59
N GLY A 140 -0.61 -7.32 2.33
CA GLY A 140 -0.35 -6.05 3.01
C GLY A 140 -0.87 -6.05 4.45
N SER A 141 -0.47 -5.04 5.23
CA SER A 141 -0.99 -4.80 6.59
C SER A 141 -2.51 -4.54 6.64
N CYS A 142 -3.15 -4.33 5.50
CA CYS A 142 -4.61 -4.21 5.35
C CYS A 142 -5.31 -5.55 5.16
N GLY A 143 -4.59 -6.69 5.15
CA GLY A 143 -5.14 -8.03 4.94
C GLY A 143 -5.48 -8.37 3.48
N ARG A 144 -5.13 -7.49 2.52
CA ARG A 144 -5.34 -7.71 1.08
C ARG A 144 -4.00 -7.96 0.39
N GLU A 145 -4.04 -8.57 -0.78
CA GLU A 145 -2.86 -8.68 -1.65
C GLU A 145 -2.23 -7.32 -1.92
N LEU A 146 -0.92 -7.31 -2.14
CA LEU A 146 -0.19 -6.07 -2.38
C LEU A 146 -0.74 -5.35 -3.63
N CYS A 147 -1.08 -4.08 -3.50
CA CYS A 147 -1.56 -3.27 -4.62
C CYS A 147 -0.56 -3.24 -5.79
N CYS A 148 0.75 -3.27 -5.48
CA CYS A 148 1.81 -3.26 -6.49
C CYS A 148 1.94 -4.58 -7.26
N SER A 149 1.51 -5.72 -6.70
CA SER A 149 1.52 -7.01 -7.39
C SER A 149 0.24 -7.26 -8.21
N THR A 150 -0.84 -6.56 -7.90
CA THR A 150 -2.15 -6.81 -8.52
C THR A 150 -2.52 -5.75 -9.56
N TRP A 151 -2.99 -4.59 -9.14
CA TRP A 151 -3.65 -3.62 -10.03
C TRP A 151 -2.92 -2.29 -10.18
N MET A 152 -2.09 -1.90 -9.21
CA MET A 152 -1.43 -0.60 -9.22
C MET A 152 -0.15 -0.65 -10.04
N THR A 153 -0.09 0.15 -11.09
CA THR A 153 1.06 0.20 -12.02
C THR A 153 1.77 1.55 -11.99
N ASP A 154 1.11 2.61 -11.52
CA ASP A 154 1.70 3.95 -11.42
C ASP A 154 2.06 4.26 -9.96
N PHE A 155 3.36 4.50 -9.73
CA PHE A 155 3.93 4.74 -8.41
C PHE A 155 4.54 6.12 -8.33
N ARG A 156 3.74 7.07 -7.86
CA ARG A 156 4.25 8.41 -7.52
C ARG A 156 4.99 8.35 -6.19
N SER A 157 5.91 9.28 -5.99
CA SER A 157 6.60 9.43 -4.72
C SER A 157 5.60 9.80 -3.62
N VAL A 158 5.57 9.00 -2.55
CA VAL A 158 4.68 9.22 -1.41
C VAL A 158 5.39 10.05 -0.36
N THR A 159 4.74 11.10 0.09
CA THR A 159 5.26 11.97 1.15
C THR A 159 4.45 11.84 2.43
N THR A 160 5.02 12.21 3.56
CA THR A 160 4.31 12.23 4.86
C THR A 160 3.15 13.23 4.89
N LYS A 161 3.09 14.18 3.94
CA LYS A 161 1.94 15.07 3.76
C LYS A 161 0.66 14.28 3.49
N ALA A 162 0.74 13.22 2.68
CA ALA A 162 -0.42 12.36 2.39
C ALA A 162 -0.99 11.74 3.67
N ALA A 163 -0.14 11.26 4.58
CA ALA A 163 -0.58 10.73 5.86
C ALA A 163 -1.21 11.80 6.76
N ARG A 164 -0.71 13.05 6.71
CA ARG A 164 -1.29 14.18 7.48
C ARG A 164 -2.69 14.55 6.97
N TYR A 165 -2.90 14.62 5.66
CA TYR A 165 -4.24 14.87 5.10
C TYR A 165 -5.24 13.78 5.50
N GLN A 166 -4.79 12.53 5.60
CA GLN A 166 -5.60 11.40 6.07
C GLN A 166 -5.66 11.31 7.61
N GLN A 167 -5.05 12.25 8.33
CA GLN A 167 -5.00 12.32 9.81
C GLN A 167 -4.45 11.05 10.47
N LEU A 168 -3.54 10.36 9.80
CA LEU A 168 -2.88 9.18 10.33
C LEU A 168 -1.71 9.58 11.25
N ALA A 169 -1.52 8.80 12.31
CA ALA A 169 -0.35 8.96 13.16
C ALA A 169 0.93 8.75 12.35
N LEU A 170 1.91 9.66 12.49
CA LEU A 170 3.18 9.61 11.79
C LEU A 170 4.13 8.55 12.38
N ASN A 171 3.64 7.33 12.52
CA ASN A 171 4.43 6.19 12.94
C ASN A 171 5.00 5.48 11.71
N PRO A 172 6.33 5.46 11.51
CA PRO A 172 6.96 4.82 10.35
C PRO A 172 6.54 3.37 10.14
N GLN A 173 6.43 2.59 11.22
CA GLN A 173 6.04 1.18 11.15
C GLN A 173 4.61 0.99 10.63
N LYS A 174 3.69 1.87 10.98
CA LYS A 174 2.29 1.83 10.49
C LYS A 174 2.15 2.36 9.07
N LEU A 175 3.03 3.29 8.66
CA LEU A 175 2.99 3.94 7.34
C LEU A 175 3.84 3.21 6.29
N ALA A 176 4.78 2.36 6.70
CA ALA A 176 5.62 1.59 5.78
C ALA A 176 4.85 0.41 5.16
N GLY A 177 5.09 0.20 3.87
CA GLY A 177 4.68 -1.02 3.17
C GLY A 177 5.72 -2.15 3.34
N GLN A 178 5.43 -3.33 2.82
CA GLN A 178 6.39 -4.47 2.83
C GLN A 178 7.70 -4.14 2.12
N CYS A 179 7.67 -3.25 1.13
CA CYS A 179 8.87 -2.76 0.43
C CYS A 179 9.74 -1.78 1.26
N GLY A 180 9.41 -1.53 2.53
CA GLY A 180 10.11 -0.55 3.37
C GLY A 180 9.86 0.93 3.03
N LYS A 181 9.19 1.24 1.91
CA LYS A 181 8.79 2.60 1.53
C LYS A 181 7.39 2.92 2.04
N LEU A 182 7.02 4.20 2.07
CA LEU A 182 5.66 4.60 2.46
C LEU A 182 4.61 3.91 1.58
N LYS A 183 3.50 3.51 2.18
CA LYS A 183 2.39 2.82 1.51
C LYS A 183 1.89 3.62 0.32
N CYS A 184 1.82 2.99 -0.85
CA CYS A 184 1.36 3.61 -2.08
C CYS A 184 -0.13 3.97 -2.06
N CYS A 185 -0.95 3.25 -1.29
CA CYS A 185 -2.36 3.55 -1.10
C CYS A 185 -2.59 4.95 -0.50
N LEU A 186 -1.68 5.44 0.37
CA LEU A 186 -1.76 6.80 0.92
C LEU A 186 -1.81 7.88 -0.17
N ASN A 187 -1.05 7.69 -1.24
CA ASN A 187 -1.03 8.65 -2.32
C ASN A 187 -2.15 8.43 -3.33
N PHE A 188 -2.62 7.20 -3.45
CA PHE A 188 -3.73 6.84 -4.32
C PHE A 188 -5.06 7.44 -3.81
N GLU A 189 -5.27 7.42 -2.51
CA GLU A 189 -6.48 7.93 -1.87
C GLU A 189 -6.41 9.45 -1.60
N LEU A 190 -5.22 10.07 -1.73
CA LEU A 190 -4.97 11.45 -1.32
C LEU A 190 -5.93 12.45 -1.99
N ASP A 191 -6.14 12.30 -3.29
CA ASP A 191 -6.93 13.26 -4.07
C ASP A 191 -8.38 13.30 -3.56
N GLN A 192 -8.97 12.14 -3.20
CA GLN A 192 -10.31 12.04 -2.63
C GLN A 192 -10.38 12.71 -1.26
N TYR A 193 -9.37 12.51 -0.39
CA TYR A 193 -9.32 13.17 0.91
C TYR A 193 -9.20 14.68 0.78
N VAL A 194 -8.40 15.17 -0.15
CA VAL A 194 -8.23 16.61 -0.40
C VAL A 194 -9.52 17.22 -0.93
N GLU A 195 -10.19 16.56 -1.86
CA GLU A 195 -11.46 17.02 -2.41
C GLU A 195 -12.52 17.18 -1.29
N ILE A 196 -12.69 16.16 -0.48
CA ILE A 196 -13.63 16.19 0.63
C ILE A 196 -13.24 17.26 1.66
N LEU A 197 -11.95 17.35 2.03
CA LEU A 197 -11.46 18.34 3.00
C LEU A 197 -11.68 19.79 2.53
N ASN A 198 -11.66 20.05 1.23
CA ASN A 198 -11.96 21.36 0.67
C ASN A 198 -13.43 21.78 0.91
N THR A 199 -14.32 20.82 1.17
CA THR A 199 -15.71 21.12 1.53
C THR A 199 -15.88 21.50 3.00
N PHE A 200 -14.86 21.26 3.84
CA PHE A 200 -14.90 21.55 5.27
C PHE A 200 -14.54 23.01 5.55
N PRO A 201 -15.13 23.63 6.58
CA PRO A 201 -14.73 24.93 7.05
C PRO A 201 -13.33 24.91 7.65
N SER A 202 -12.67 26.06 7.71
CA SER A 202 -11.31 26.17 8.22
C SER A 202 -11.20 25.67 9.67
N ALA A 203 -10.40 24.62 9.88
CA ALA A 203 -10.09 24.06 11.20
C ALA A 203 -9.34 25.03 12.14
N LYS A 204 -8.73 26.09 11.58
CA LYS A 204 -7.96 27.09 12.35
C LYS A 204 -8.88 28.07 13.08
N ARG A 205 -10.12 28.23 12.60
CA ARG A 205 -11.06 29.19 13.17
C ARG A 205 -11.70 28.59 14.42
N LYS A 206 -11.59 29.29 15.53
CA LYS A 206 -12.22 28.92 16.81
C LYS A 206 -13.71 29.27 16.77
N LEU A 207 -14.55 28.45 17.37
CA LEU A 207 -15.94 28.80 17.63
C LEU A 207 -16.00 29.53 18.99
N ILE A 208 -16.58 30.71 18.98
CA ILE A 208 -16.67 31.58 20.15
C ILE A 208 -18.17 31.86 20.42
N SER A 209 -18.59 31.54 21.64
CA SER A 209 -19.87 31.87 22.22
C SER A 209 -19.67 32.86 23.35
N LYS A 210 -20.74 33.44 23.90
CA LYS A 210 -20.66 34.37 25.06
C LYS A 210 -19.91 33.76 26.25
N THR A 211 -20.14 32.48 26.54
CA THR A 211 -19.61 31.79 27.72
C THR A 211 -18.57 30.71 27.40
N GLU A 212 -18.43 30.31 26.11
CA GLU A 212 -17.70 29.14 25.71
C GLU A 212 -16.77 29.43 24.53
N LYS A 213 -15.59 28.79 24.55
CA LYS A 213 -14.64 28.79 23.43
C LYS A 213 -14.37 27.35 23.01
N ALA A 214 -14.59 27.02 21.73
CA ALA A 214 -14.30 25.71 21.19
C ALA A 214 -13.10 25.75 20.24
N ILE A 215 -12.20 24.83 20.44
CA ILE A 215 -10.98 24.65 19.66
C ILE A 215 -11.07 23.33 18.91
N HIS A 216 -10.88 23.36 17.61
CA HIS A 216 -10.84 22.16 16.79
C HIS A 216 -9.68 21.22 17.17
N VAL A 217 -9.96 19.92 17.25
CA VAL A 217 -8.99 18.88 17.61
C VAL A 217 -8.82 17.87 16.49
N LYS A 218 -9.92 17.35 15.93
CA LYS A 218 -9.92 16.28 14.95
C LYS A 218 -11.06 16.45 13.97
N THR A 219 -10.86 16.03 12.72
CA THR A 219 -11.89 15.94 11.68
C THR A 219 -12.10 14.48 11.30
N ASP A 220 -13.32 14.00 11.23
CA ASP A 220 -13.67 12.74 10.60
C ASP A 220 -14.21 13.03 9.21
N VAL A 221 -13.39 12.73 8.21
CA VAL A 221 -13.68 13.09 6.82
C VAL A 221 -14.88 12.31 6.28
N PHE A 222 -14.98 11.03 6.61
CA PHE A 222 -16.03 10.15 6.08
C PHE A 222 -17.39 10.40 6.71
N ARG A 223 -17.42 10.67 8.00
CA ARG A 223 -18.67 11.00 8.72
C ARG A 223 -19.05 12.46 8.61
N LYS A 224 -18.23 13.29 7.97
CA LYS A 224 -18.39 14.75 7.89
C LYS A 224 -18.55 15.41 9.26
N MET A 225 -17.80 14.91 10.27
CA MET A 225 -17.85 15.39 11.64
C MET A 225 -16.56 16.11 12.02
N MET A 226 -16.69 17.20 12.77
CA MET A 226 -15.58 17.96 13.34
C MET A 226 -15.64 17.91 14.86
N TRP A 227 -14.53 17.53 15.49
CA TRP A 227 -14.42 17.41 16.94
C TRP A 227 -13.80 18.66 17.51
N TYR A 228 -14.47 19.23 18.51
CA TYR A 228 -14.05 20.43 19.21
C TYR A 228 -13.93 20.16 20.70
N VAL A 229 -12.95 20.79 21.34
CA VAL A 229 -12.87 20.88 22.78
C VAL A 229 -13.43 22.22 23.21
N ILE A 230 -14.57 22.19 23.89
CA ILE A 230 -15.23 23.36 24.46
C ILE A 230 -14.61 23.64 25.82
N LYS A 231 -14.12 24.85 26.02
CA LYS A 231 -13.65 25.36 27.30
C LYS A 231 -14.66 26.40 27.80
N ASN A 232 -15.30 26.13 28.93
CA ASN A 232 -16.11 27.08 29.63
C ASN A 232 -15.21 28.05 30.39
N GLN A 233 -15.49 29.35 30.28
CA GLN A 233 -14.65 30.39 30.93
C GLN A 233 -14.89 30.39 32.44
N ASP A 234 -16.11 30.05 32.91
CA ASP A 234 -16.47 30.12 34.32
C ASP A 234 -16.08 28.88 35.13
N THR A 235 -16.21 27.70 34.56
CA THR A 235 -16.02 26.41 35.30
C THR A 235 -14.68 25.74 35.08
N LYS A 236 -13.81 26.26 34.17
CA LYS A 236 -12.55 25.64 33.73
C LYS A 236 -12.69 24.18 33.26
N THR A 237 -13.90 23.71 33.04
CA THR A 237 -14.17 22.36 32.53
C THR A 237 -13.94 22.33 31.02
N SER A 238 -13.41 21.21 30.52
CA SER A 238 -13.23 20.99 29.08
C SER A 238 -13.97 19.74 28.66
N ASN A 239 -14.92 19.90 27.74
CA ASN A 239 -15.71 18.81 27.17
C ASN A 239 -15.40 18.67 25.68
N MET A 240 -15.32 17.43 25.20
CA MET A 240 -15.16 17.15 23.78
C MET A 240 -16.55 16.95 23.16
N VAL A 241 -16.84 17.70 22.13
CA VAL A 241 -18.13 17.67 21.40
C VAL A 241 -17.85 17.55 19.91
N ASN A 242 -18.70 16.83 19.21
CA ASN A 242 -18.65 16.69 17.76
C ASN A 242 -19.80 17.49 17.12
N PHE A 243 -19.50 18.13 16.01
CA PHE A 243 -20.46 18.86 15.19
C PHE A 243 -20.42 18.35 13.75
N HIS A 244 -21.55 18.33 13.10
CA HIS A 244 -21.59 18.09 11.66
C HIS A 244 -21.01 19.30 10.92
N VAL A 245 -20.41 19.06 9.74
CA VAL A 245 -19.76 20.12 8.94
C VAL A 245 -20.72 21.27 8.63
N ASP A 246 -21.99 20.97 8.34
CA ASP A 246 -22.99 21.98 7.99
C ASP A 246 -23.36 22.84 9.20
N GLU A 247 -23.37 22.26 10.41
CA GLU A 247 -23.58 23.02 11.66
C GLU A 247 -22.43 23.99 11.90
N VAL A 248 -21.18 23.52 11.69
CA VAL A 248 -20.00 24.37 11.83
C VAL A 248 -20.02 25.52 10.83
N LYS A 249 -20.44 25.25 9.57
CA LYS A 249 -20.63 26.31 8.56
C LYS A 249 -21.68 27.32 8.98
N ALA A 250 -22.82 26.84 9.50
CA ALA A 250 -23.89 27.71 9.99
C ALA A 250 -23.42 28.54 11.19
N LEU A 251 -22.67 27.95 12.13
CA LEU A 251 -22.08 28.67 13.26
C LEU A 251 -21.09 29.74 12.80
N HIS A 252 -20.24 29.43 11.82
CA HIS A 252 -19.30 30.39 11.25
C HIS A 252 -20.05 31.57 10.59
N LYS A 253 -21.14 31.28 9.85
CA LYS A 253 -21.96 32.32 9.21
C LYS A 253 -22.61 33.24 10.24
N LYS A 254 -23.24 32.71 11.29
CA LYS A 254 -23.80 33.49 12.40
C LYS A 254 -22.74 34.34 13.10
N MET A 255 -21.54 33.82 13.28
CA MET A 255 -20.45 34.59 13.85
C MET A 255 -19.98 35.73 12.93
N ASP A 256 -20.03 35.56 11.60
CA ASP A 256 -19.69 36.59 10.62
C ASP A 256 -20.79 37.68 10.57
N GLU A 257 -22.04 37.32 10.79
CA GLU A 257 -23.20 38.21 10.89
C GLU A 257 -23.27 38.93 12.25
N GLY A 258 -22.36 38.62 13.19
CA GLY A 258 -22.30 39.24 14.52
C GLY A 258 -23.39 38.75 15.50
N GLU A 259 -24.10 37.69 15.13
CA GLU A 259 -25.08 37.07 16.02
C GLU A 259 -24.41 36.36 17.20
N ALA A 260 -24.81 36.73 18.42
CA ALA A 260 -24.30 36.12 19.62
C ALA A 260 -24.88 34.73 19.84
N VAL A 261 -24.07 33.70 19.59
CA VAL A 261 -24.45 32.31 19.89
C VAL A 261 -24.43 32.13 21.42
N ASN A 262 -25.57 31.83 22.03
CA ASN A 262 -25.67 31.74 23.49
C ASN A 262 -24.99 30.48 24.07
N LYS A 263 -25.14 29.32 23.44
CA LYS A 263 -24.46 28.06 23.81
C LYS A 263 -24.09 27.30 22.56
N LEU A 264 -22.90 26.65 22.59
CA LEU A 264 -22.43 25.80 21.47
C LEU A 264 -23.09 24.39 21.48
N LYS A 265 -23.96 24.10 22.43
CA LYS A 265 -24.66 22.83 22.59
C LYS A 265 -26.16 23.08 22.73
N ASN A 266 -26.91 23.03 21.63
CA ASN A 266 -28.35 22.80 21.62
C ASN A 266 -28.78 22.28 20.25
N MET A 267 -28.27 21.14 19.80
CA MET A 267 -29.00 20.26 18.90
C MET A 267 -28.77 18.83 19.39
N GLU A 268 -29.83 18.29 19.97
CA GLU A 268 -29.92 16.86 20.25
C GLU A 268 -29.97 16.14 18.93
N PHE A 269 -28.80 15.64 18.51
CA PHE A 269 -28.76 14.59 17.50
C PHE A 269 -28.99 13.27 18.20
N ASP A 270 -30.07 12.61 17.85
CA ASP A 270 -30.48 11.29 18.31
C ASP A 270 -29.30 10.34 18.43
N SER A 271 -29.07 9.89 19.64
CA SER A 271 -28.09 8.89 20.04
C SER A 271 -28.41 7.47 19.51
N ALA A 272 -29.31 7.33 18.57
CA ALA A 272 -29.75 6.04 18.03
C ALA A 272 -28.76 5.34 17.08
N SER A 273 -27.65 6.00 16.69
CA SER A 273 -26.64 5.37 15.81
C SER A 273 -25.33 5.01 16.49
N ASN A 274 -25.21 5.18 17.81
CA ASN A 274 -23.96 4.93 18.55
C ASN A 274 -23.78 3.49 19.08
N GLU A 275 -24.77 2.62 18.95
CA GLU A 275 -24.62 1.22 19.43
C GLU A 275 -23.78 0.33 18.52
N HIS A 276 -23.57 0.71 17.25
CA HIS A 276 -22.75 -0.12 16.34
C HIS A 276 -21.27 0.27 16.24
N SER A 277 -20.85 1.44 16.78
CA SER A 277 -19.44 1.87 16.71
C SER A 277 -18.59 1.43 17.91
N SER A 278 -19.20 1.02 19.01
CA SER A 278 -18.49 0.54 20.20
C SER A 278 -18.01 -0.92 20.07
N SER A 279 -18.60 -1.70 19.16
CA SER A 279 -18.23 -3.11 18.98
C SER A 279 -16.99 -3.33 18.08
N ILE A 280 -16.62 -2.36 17.24
CA ILE A 280 -15.48 -2.50 16.32
C ILE A 280 -14.18 -1.90 16.88
N LEU A 281 -14.27 -0.98 17.84
CA LEU A 281 -13.10 -0.36 18.49
C LEU A 281 -12.74 -0.98 19.85
N SER A 282 -13.53 -1.91 20.35
CA SER A 282 -13.25 -2.66 21.57
C SER A 282 -12.74 -4.09 21.28
N ASP A 283 -11.97 -4.27 20.26
CA ASP A 283 -11.02 -5.38 20.18
C ASP A 283 -9.90 -5.10 21.20
N ASP A 284 -10.36 -5.16 22.45
CA ASP A 284 -9.58 -4.96 23.64
C ASP A 284 -8.55 -6.10 23.70
N ILE A 285 -7.30 -5.76 23.44
CA ILE A 285 -6.14 -6.65 23.62
C ILE A 285 -6.20 -7.36 24.99
N ASN A 286 -6.94 -6.79 25.94
CA ASN A 286 -7.20 -7.35 27.25
C ASN A 286 -8.23 -8.49 27.28
N ARG A 287 -8.94 -8.78 26.18
CA ARG A 287 -9.88 -9.92 26.12
C ARG A 287 -9.18 -11.25 26.38
N PHE A 288 -7.92 -11.39 26.02
CA PHE A 288 -7.10 -12.56 26.33
C PHE A 288 -6.60 -12.56 27.77
N ASN A 289 -6.36 -11.41 28.38
CA ASN A 289 -5.89 -11.30 29.77
C ASN A 289 -6.97 -11.63 30.81
N LYS A 290 -8.25 -11.42 30.53
CA LYS A 290 -9.35 -11.80 31.43
C LYS A 290 -9.51 -13.32 31.62
N ARG A 291 -9.12 -14.12 30.59
CA ARG A 291 -9.10 -15.59 30.71
C ARG A 291 -7.95 -16.12 31.58
N PHE A 292 -6.81 -15.45 31.60
CA PHE A 292 -5.66 -15.84 32.43
C PHE A 292 -5.88 -15.55 33.94
N LYS A 293 -6.54 -14.46 34.29
CA LYS A 293 -6.81 -14.12 35.70
C LYS A 293 -7.82 -15.07 36.37
N LYS A 294 -8.75 -15.67 35.67
CA LYS A 294 -9.71 -16.64 36.25
C LYS A 294 -9.08 -18.01 36.55
N ARG A 295 -7.95 -18.34 35.96
CA ARG A 295 -7.30 -19.65 36.18
C ARG A 295 -6.35 -19.68 37.36
N ASN A 296 -5.86 -18.56 37.84
CA ASN A 296 -4.96 -18.48 39.02
C ASN A 296 -5.68 -18.20 40.36
N GLY A 297 -7.00 -18.01 40.32
CA GLY A 297 -7.78 -17.72 41.56
C GLY A 297 -8.36 -18.92 42.29
N SER A 298 -8.23 -20.16 41.77
CA SER A 298 -8.90 -21.33 42.33
C SER A 298 -8.00 -22.33 43.09
N LYS A 299 -6.76 -21.94 43.44
CA LYS A 299 -5.83 -22.81 44.19
C LYS A 299 -5.33 -22.22 45.51
N LYS A 300 -6.18 -21.53 46.24
CA LYS A 300 -5.91 -21.23 47.65
C LYS A 300 -7.19 -21.28 48.48
N ARG A 301 -7.66 -22.52 48.76
CA ARG A 301 -8.45 -22.86 49.94
C ARG A 301 -8.52 -24.38 50.04
N LYS A 302 -7.59 -24.95 50.77
CA LYS A 302 -7.73 -26.11 51.69
C LYS A 302 -6.35 -26.34 52.33
N LYS A 303 -6.13 -25.76 53.42
CA LYS A 303 -5.84 -26.25 54.76
C LYS A 303 -5.75 -25.05 55.69
#